data_ab95ff2c93c2a99f0779835f27c82147
#
_entry.id   ab95ff2c93c2a99f0779835f27c82147
#
_cell.length_a   1.000
_cell.length_b   1.000
_cell.length_c   1.000
_cell.angle_alpha   90.00
_cell.angle_beta   90.00
_cell.angle_gamma   90.00
#
_symmetry.space_group_name_H-M   'P 1'
#
loop_
_entity.id
_entity.type
_entity.pdbx_description
1 polymer ?
#
loop_
_entity_poly.entity_id
_entity_poly.type
_entity_poly.pdbx_seq_one_letter_code
_entity_poly.pdbx_strand_id
1 'polypeptide(L)'
;MTVKPELPLAGIVVADFSRVLAGPLCTQLLADAGARVIKIEEPRRGDETRRWGPPFVSGVSAYFLSINRNKESVAIDLRSARGIAVARRLVAMADVVVDNFLP
;
A
#
# COMPACT_ATOMS: atom_id res chain seq x y z
N MET A 1 -5.61 -3.14 35.12
CA MET A 1 -5.92 -2.84 33.70
C MET A 1 -4.62 -2.77 32.93
N THR A 2 -4.47 -3.64 31.94
CA THR A 2 -3.29 -3.64 31.10
C THR A 2 -3.47 -2.66 29.94
N VAL A 3 -2.60 -1.67 29.84
CA VAL A 3 -2.55 -0.77 28.68
C VAL A 3 -1.73 -1.44 27.59
N LYS A 4 -2.34 -1.63 26.42
CA LYS A 4 -1.64 -2.17 25.27
C LYS A 4 -0.63 -1.14 24.77
N PRO A 5 0.67 -1.46 24.72
CA PRO A 5 1.65 -0.48 24.22
C PRO A 5 1.38 -0.13 22.76
N GLU A 6 1.55 1.13 22.41
CA GLU A 6 1.47 1.56 21.02
C GLU A 6 2.67 1.04 20.22
N LEU A 7 2.43 0.73 18.95
CA LEU A 7 3.51 0.39 18.04
C LEU A 7 4.31 1.65 17.68
N PRO A 8 5.59 1.50 17.33
CA PRO A 8 6.49 2.64 17.10
C PRO A 8 6.00 3.69 16.11
N LEU A 9 5.28 3.26 15.07
CA LEU A 9 4.78 4.15 14.03
C LEU A 9 3.27 4.43 14.13
N ALA A 10 2.67 4.19 15.28
CA ALA A 10 1.27 4.53 15.50
C ALA A 10 1.04 6.01 15.20
N GLY A 11 -0.02 6.30 14.43
CA GLY A 11 -0.37 7.68 14.02
C GLY A 11 0.31 8.16 12.74
N ILE A 12 1.29 7.43 12.21
CA ILE A 12 1.94 7.76 10.93
C ILE A 12 1.09 7.25 9.78
N VAL A 13 0.86 8.10 8.79
CA VAL A 13 0.11 7.75 7.57
C VAL A 13 1.05 7.72 6.37
N VAL A 14 1.01 6.62 5.64
CA VAL A 14 1.84 6.40 4.44
C VAL A 14 0.94 6.28 3.22
N ALA A 15 1.17 7.12 2.22
CA ALA A 15 0.57 6.96 0.90
C ALA A 15 1.56 6.15 0.04
N ASP A 16 1.15 4.94 -0.32
CA ASP A 16 1.99 3.97 -1.01
C ASP A 16 1.56 3.81 -2.46
N PHE A 17 2.34 4.38 -3.38
CA PHE A 17 2.14 4.25 -4.82
C PHE A 17 3.01 3.16 -5.43
N SER A 18 3.77 2.43 -4.63
CA SER A 18 4.74 1.46 -5.12
C SER A 18 4.09 0.15 -5.56
N ARG A 19 4.80 -0.56 -6.43
CA ARG A 19 4.37 -1.84 -6.99
C ARG A 19 5.53 -2.84 -6.93
N VAL A 20 5.21 -4.08 -7.09
CA VAL A 20 6.10 -5.23 -7.20
C VAL A 20 6.75 -5.61 -5.87
N LEU A 21 7.98 -5.24 -5.59
CA LEU A 21 8.72 -5.79 -4.45
C LEU A 21 9.30 -4.76 -3.51
N ALA A 22 10.25 -3.95 -3.97
CA ALA A 22 11.06 -3.14 -3.06
C ALA A 22 10.23 -2.11 -2.28
N GLY A 23 9.40 -1.35 -2.98
CA GLY A 23 8.49 -0.38 -2.33
C GLY A 23 7.45 -1.07 -1.44
N PRO A 24 6.72 -2.07 -1.96
CA PRO A 24 5.75 -2.80 -1.15
C PRO A 24 6.34 -3.48 0.08
N LEU A 25 7.53 -4.05 0.00
CA LEU A 25 8.20 -4.63 1.18
C LEU A 25 8.54 -3.53 2.20
N CYS A 26 9.06 -2.40 1.74
CA CYS A 26 9.33 -1.25 2.60
C CYS A 26 8.07 -0.81 3.35
N THR A 27 6.97 -0.60 2.63
CA THR A 27 5.73 -0.14 3.24
C THR A 27 5.08 -1.19 4.12
N GLN A 28 5.27 -2.48 3.82
CA GLN A 28 4.84 -3.56 4.71
C GLN A 28 5.57 -3.49 6.06
N LEU A 29 6.87 -3.24 6.06
CA LEU A 29 7.62 -3.07 7.30
C LEU A 29 7.11 -1.88 8.11
N LEU A 30 6.77 -0.78 7.44
CA LEU A 30 6.17 0.38 8.10
C LEU A 30 4.79 0.04 8.68
N ALA A 31 3.97 -0.70 7.95
CA ALA A 31 2.66 -1.14 8.42
C ALA A 31 2.78 -2.08 9.62
N ASP A 32 3.72 -3.01 9.58
CA ASP A 32 3.98 -3.93 10.70
C ASP A 32 4.41 -3.16 11.96
N ALA A 33 5.07 -2.02 11.78
CA ALA A 33 5.50 -1.16 12.89
C ALA A 33 4.39 -0.19 13.37
N GLY A 34 3.19 -0.27 12.80
CA GLY A 34 2.02 0.48 13.26
C GLY A 34 1.56 1.62 12.37
N ALA A 35 2.28 1.93 11.29
CA ALA A 35 1.84 2.95 10.34
C ALA A 35 0.55 2.52 9.63
N ARG A 36 -0.31 3.49 9.34
CA ARG A 36 -1.45 3.28 8.45
C ARG A 36 -0.95 3.40 7.02
N VAL A 37 -0.86 2.30 6.31
CA VAL A 37 -0.41 2.28 4.92
C VAL A 37 -1.62 2.18 4.00
N ILE A 38 -1.78 3.17 3.14
CA ILE A 38 -2.82 3.21 2.11
C ILE A 38 -2.13 2.97 0.78
N LYS A 39 -2.36 1.78 0.23
CA LYS A 39 -1.81 1.37 -1.06
C LYS A 39 -2.73 1.82 -2.18
N ILE A 40 -2.22 2.68 -3.04
CA ILE A 40 -2.94 3.15 -4.22
C ILE A 40 -2.68 2.19 -5.37
N GLU A 41 -3.73 1.65 -5.94
CA GLU A 41 -3.66 0.67 -7.02
C GLU A 41 -4.45 1.12 -8.23
N GLU A 42 -4.01 0.68 -9.40
CA GLU A 42 -4.74 0.87 -10.65
C GLU A 42 -6.10 0.15 -10.58
N PRO A 43 -7.22 0.78 -11.02
CA PRO A 43 -8.56 0.25 -10.75
C PRO A 43 -8.90 -1.10 -11.37
N ARG A 44 -8.32 -1.43 -12.52
CA ARG A 44 -8.70 -2.64 -13.27
C ARG A 44 -7.99 -3.88 -12.77
N ARG A 45 -6.69 -3.77 -12.54
CA ARG A 45 -5.84 -4.93 -12.27
C ARG A 45 -5.08 -4.84 -10.96
N GLY A 46 -4.94 -3.63 -10.42
CA GLY A 46 -4.15 -3.41 -9.21
C GLY A 46 -2.65 -3.62 -9.44
N ASP A 47 -1.95 -3.93 -8.38
CA ASP A 47 -0.54 -4.32 -8.46
C ASP A 47 -0.39 -5.56 -9.33
N GLU A 48 0.55 -5.55 -10.25
CA GLU A 48 0.79 -6.65 -11.18
C GLU A 48 1.12 -7.97 -10.47
N THR A 49 1.69 -7.91 -9.26
CA THR A 49 1.98 -9.11 -8.46
C THR A 49 0.72 -9.86 -8.03
N ARG A 50 -0.45 -9.24 -8.10
CA ARG A 50 -1.71 -9.96 -7.80
C ARG A 50 -1.96 -11.13 -8.75
N ARG A 51 -1.35 -11.12 -9.94
CA ARG A 51 -1.49 -12.15 -10.97
C ARG A 51 -0.29 -13.09 -11.02
N TRP A 52 0.71 -12.88 -10.18
CA TRP A 52 1.92 -13.70 -10.22
C TRP A 52 1.72 -14.99 -9.43
N GLY A 53 1.85 -16.09 -10.12
CA GLY A 53 1.73 -17.42 -9.54
C GLY A 53 2.06 -18.51 -10.54
N PRO A 54 2.02 -19.80 -10.18
CA PRO A 54 1.71 -20.28 -8.82
C PRO A 54 2.79 -19.91 -7.79
N PRO A 55 2.48 -19.94 -6.47
CA PRO A 55 1.24 -20.41 -5.90
C PRO A 55 0.18 -19.30 -5.73
N PHE A 56 -1.07 -19.75 -5.70
CA PHE A 56 -2.20 -18.90 -5.32
C PHE A 56 -2.87 -19.50 -4.08
N VAL A 57 -3.29 -18.64 -3.15
CA VAL A 57 -4.02 -19.03 -1.94
C VAL A 57 -5.42 -18.44 -2.06
N SER A 58 -6.42 -19.33 -2.16
CA SER A 58 -7.82 -18.92 -2.36
C SER A 58 -8.00 -17.90 -3.50
N GLY A 59 -7.31 -18.14 -4.61
CA GLY A 59 -7.36 -17.28 -5.78
C GLY A 59 -6.49 -16.01 -5.72
N VAL A 60 -5.74 -15.82 -4.64
CA VAL A 60 -4.87 -14.64 -4.45
C VAL A 60 -3.41 -15.06 -4.55
N SER A 61 -2.61 -14.26 -5.25
CA SER A 61 -1.17 -14.51 -5.39
C SER A 61 -0.49 -14.57 -4.02
N ALA A 62 0.23 -15.67 -3.76
CA ALA A 62 1.05 -15.79 -2.54
C ALA A 62 2.14 -14.72 -2.50
N TYR A 63 2.70 -14.36 -3.65
CA TYR A 63 3.68 -13.29 -3.75
C TYR A 63 3.10 -11.95 -3.25
N PHE A 64 1.91 -11.57 -3.75
CA PHE A 64 1.23 -10.35 -3.32
C PHE A 64 0.95 -10.36 -1.82
N LEU A 65 0.45 -11.48 -1.30
CA LEU A 65 0.14 -11.61 0.13
C LEU A 65 1.38 -11.46 1.01
N SER A 66 2.53 -11.94 0.54
CA SER A 66 3.76 -11.96 1.34
C SER A 66 4.34 -10.56 1.62
N ILE A 67 3.98 -9.55 0.82
CA ILE A 67 4.57 -8.21 0.90
C ILE A 67 3.55 -7.09 1.07
N ASN A 68 2.29 -7.43 1.31
CA ASN A 68 1.24 -6.41 1.42
C ASN A 68 0.32 -6.57 2.64
N ARG A 69 0.74 -7.32 3.65
CA ARG A 69 -0.06 -7.44 4.88
C ARG A 69 -0.17 -6.10 5.60
N ASN A 70 -1.27 -5.94 6.32
CA ASN A 70 -1.56 -4.76 7.15
C ASN A 70 -1.76 -3.47 6.36
N LYS A 71 -1.96 -3.56 5.05
CA LYS A 71 -2.25 -2.38 4.20
C LYS A 71 -3.74 -2.29 3.88
N GLU A 72 -4.20 -1.06 3.70
CA GLU A 72 -5.49 -0.77 3.08
C GLU A 72 -5.24 -0.51 1.59
N SER A 73 -6.11 -1.02 0.71
CA SER A 73 -6.01 -0.80 -0.73
C SER A 73 -7.10 0.14 -1.21
N VAL A 74 -6.71 1.10 -2.05
CA VAL A 74 -7.63 2.04 -2.68
C VAL A 74 -7.36 2.04 -4.18
N ALA A 75 -8.40 1.81 -4.97
CA ALA A 75 -8.31 1.86 -6.42
C ALA A 75 -8.50 3.30 -6.90
N ILE A 76 -7.47 3.86 -7.54
CA ILE A 76 -7.49 5.23 -8.06
C ILE A 76 -6.93 5.24 -9.47
N ASP A 77 -7.68 5.81 -10.41
CA ASP A 77 -7.18 6.03 -11.76
C ASP A 77 -6.36 7.32 -11.83
N LEU A 78 -5.03 7.18 -11.78
CA LEU A 78 -4.11 8.31 -11.84
C LEU A 78 -4.04 8.97 -13.23
N ARG A 79 -4.76 8.44 -14.23
CA ARG A 79 -4.88 9.05 -15.55
C ARG A 79 -6.04 10.03 -15.64
N SER A 80 -6.98 9.96 -14.71
CA SER A 80 -8.14 10.84 -14.69
C SER A 80 -7.91 12.05 -13.79
N ALA A 81 -8.56 13.17 -14.12
CA ALA A 81 -8.48 14.37 -13.30
C ALA A 81 -9.05 14.13 -11.90
N ARG A 82 -10.14 13.35 -11.80
CA ARG A 82 -10.76 13.01 -10.51
C ARG A 82 -9.84 12.14 -9.67
N GLY A 83 -9.20 11.15 -10.30
CA GLY A 83 -8.25 10.26 -9.60
C GLY A 83 -7.05 11.04 -9.08
N ILE A 84 -6.49 11.94 -9.88
CA ILE A 84 -5.38 12.81 -9.46
C ILE A 84 -5.81 13.68 -8.28
N ALA A 85 -7.01 14.25 -8.30
CA ALA A 85 -7.52 15.06 -7.21
C ALA A 85 -7.62 14.27 -5.90
N VAL A 86 -8.12 13.03 -5.96
CA VAL A 86 -8.19 12.14 -4.80
C VAL A 86 -6.79 11.78 -4.29
N ALA A 87 -5.88 11.43 -5.21
CA ALA A 87 -4.50 11.10 -4.84
C ALA A 87 -3.79 12.27 -4.15
N ARG A 88 -4.00 13.50 -4.64
CA ARG A 88 -3.44 14.71 -4.00
C ARG A 88 -3.97 14.91 -2.59
N ARG A 89 -5.24 14.63 -2.35
CA ARG A 89 -5.81 14.71 -1.01
C ARG A 89 -5.21 13.68 -0.06
N LEU A 90 -4.97 12.47 -0.55
CA LEU A 90 -4.30 11.42 0.24
C LEU A 90 -2.86 11.82 0.57
N VAL A 91 -2.12 12.34 -0.41
CA VAL A 91 -0.74 12.82 -0.19
C VAL A 91 -0.72 13.96 0.82
N ALA A 92 -1.69 14.87 0.77
CA ALA A 92 -1.77 15.99 1.71
C ALA A 92 -2.00 15.53 3.16
N MET A 93 -2.69 14.38 3.36
CA MET A 93 -2.89 13.78 4.69
C MET A 93 -1.72 12.93 5.14
N ALA A 94 -0.87 12.48 4.23
CA ALA A 94 0.18 11.52 4.53
C ALA A 94 1.40 12.20 5.16
N ASP A 95 2.08 11.46 6.01
CA ASP A 95 3.38 11.86 6.56
C ASP A 95 4.51 11.41 5.64
N VAL A 96 4.30 10.30 4.92
CA VAL A 96 5.29 9.67 4.04
C VAL A 96 4.62 9.27 2.73
N VAL A 97 5.31 9.49 1.63
CA VAL A 97 4.91 9.02 0.30
C VAL A 97 6.00 8.10 -0.23
N VAL A 98 5.61 6.92 -0.70
CA VAL A 98 6.51 5.94 -1.29
C VAL A 98 6.08 5.65 -2.72
N ASP A 99 7.02 5.74 -3.65
CA ASP A 99 6.78 5.37 -5.05
C ASP A 99 8.01 4.69 -5.64
N ASN A 100 7.80 3.97 -6.71
CA ASN A 100 8.87 3.41 -7.54
C ASN A 100 8.54 3.64 -9.02
N PHE A 101 7.94 4.79 -9.32
CA PHE A 101 7.68 5.20 -10.69
C PHE A 101 8.97 5.34 -11.48
N LEU A 102 8.88 5.06 -12.78
CA LEU A 102 9.98 5.33 -13.69
C LEU A 102 10.16 6.85 -13.85
N PRO A 103 11.41 7.31 -14.01
CA PRO A 103 11.67 8.73 -14.21
C PRO A 103 11.05 9.25 -15.50
#